data_6174edf8f4e64157dab7f9e8b4934f49
#
_entry.id   6174edf8f4e64157dab7f9e8b4934f49
#
_cell.length_a   1.000
_cell.length_b   1.000
_cell.length_c   1.000
_cell.angle_alpha   90.00
_cell.angle_beta   90.00
_cell.angle_gamma   90.00
#
_symmetry.space_group_name_H-M   'P 1'
#
loop_
_entity.id
_entity.type
_entity.pdbx_description
1 polymer ?
#
loop_
_entity_poly.entity_id
_entity_poly.type
_entity_poly.pdbx_seq_one_letter_code
_entity_poly.pdbx_strand_id
1 'polypeptide(L)'
;ALELGERVESLKLIALGGEKAPTGLRRKLASLVAELGSPDTRTLATYGFTEAKAAWPECAVPPFEEPTGYHLSPEHGLVEIVDSKTGEPVEDGMPGEVVYTPLDARGTIVMRYRTGDLAEGGISWERCPVCMRTLPRLLGRISRVSEKRRMQLDKLKGSLVDFNELEVILDDVEGIGAWQLELRKVNDDP
;
A
#
# COMPACT_ATOMS: atom_id res chain seq x y z
N ALA A 1 24.38 -5.30 -11.19
CA ALA A 1 24.21 -5.22 -12.65
C ALA A 1 24.82 -3.94 -13.19
N LEU A 2 24.41 -2.74 -12.75
CA LEU A 2 24.98 -1.46 -13.22
C LEU A 2 26.50 -1.37 -13.02
N GLU A 3 27.00 -1.75 -11.86
CA GLU A 3 28.44 -1.79 -11.55
C GLU A 3 29.21 -2.80 -12.41
N LEU A 4 28.55 -3.84 -12.90
CA LEU A 4 29.13 -4.86 -13.78
C LEU A 4 28.97 -4.51 -15.28
N GLY A 5 28.32 -3.39 -15.62
CA GLY A 5 28.04 -3.00 -16.99
C GLY A 5 27.02 -3.90 -17.70
N GLU A 6 26.24 -4.69 -16.94
CA GLU A 6 25.22 -5.55 -17.51
C GLU A 6 23.99 -4.75 -17.91
N ARG A 7 23.33 -5.18 -18.99
CA ARG A 7 22.09 -4.59 -19.49
C ARG A 7 20.94 -5.57 -19.39
N VAL A 8 19.75 -5.05 -19.08
CA VAL A 8 18.50 -5.81 -19.04
C VAL A 8 17.47 -5.03 -19.86
N GLU A 9 17.33 -5.40 -21.13
CA GLU A 9 16.49 -4.63 -22.10
C GLU A 9 15.07 -5.17 -22.26
N SER A 10 14.76 -6.28 -21.58
CA SER A 10 13.49 -7.01 -21.74
C SER A 10 12.53 -6.85 -20.56
N LEU A 11 12.88 -6.11 -19.51
CA LEU A 11 12.03 -5.97 -18.34
C LEU A 11 10.82 -5.10 -18.67
N LYS A 12 9.63 -5.61 -18.41
CA LYS A 12 8.36 -4.93 -18.70
C LYS A 12 7.58 -4.56 -17.45
N LEU A 13 7.83 -5.24 -16.35
CA LEU A 13 7.05 -5.12 -15.14
C LEU A 13 7.90 -5.34 -13.90
N ILE A 14 7.71 -4.48 -12.90
CA ILE A 14 8.15 -4.66 -11.52
C ILE A 14 6.90 -4.87 -10.67
N ALA A 15 6.77 -6.05 -10.06
CA ALA A 15 5.73 -6.34 -9.09
C ALA A 15 6.29 -6.22 -7.67
N LEU A 16 5.66 -5.40 -6.85
CA LEU A 16 6.02 -5.12 -5.46
C LEU A 16 4.98 -5.76 -4.53
N GLY A 17 5.42 -6.34 -3.44
CA GLY A 17 4.51 -6.98 -2.48
C GLY A 17 5.18 -7.26 -1.15
N GLY A 18 4.37 -7.50 -0.12
CA GLY A 18 4.82 -7.78 1.25
C GLY A 18 5.13 -6.53 2.07
N GLU A 19 5.41 -5.40 1.44
CA GLU A 19 5.71 -4.12 2.06
C GLU A 19 5.00 -2.98 1.33
N LYS A 20 4.99 -1.80 1.93
CA LYS A 20 4.48 -0.59 1.28
C LYS A 20 5.32 -0.29 0.03
N ALA A 21 4.66 0.15 -1.03
CA ALA A 21 5.30 0.53 -2.29
C ALA A 21 5.01 2.02 -2.60
N PRO A 22 5.63 2.96 -1.87
CA PRO A 22 5.41 4.38 -2.08
C PRO A 22 5.87 4.82 -3.47
N THR A 23 5.32 5.94 -3.94
CA THR A 23 5.60 6.47 -5.28
C THR A 23 7.10 6.75 -5.49
N GLY A 24 7.79 7.26 -4.46
CA GLY A 24 9.24 7.50 -4.51
C GLY A 24 10.05 6.23 -4.78
N LEU A 25 9.73 5.13 -4.09
CA LEU A 25 10.38 3.83 -4.34
C LEU A 25 10.12 3.34 -5.78
N ARG A 26 8.88 3.46 -6.27
CA ARG A 26 8.51 3.05 -7.64
C ARG A 26 9.31 3.85 -8.68
N ARG A 27 9.41 5.17 -8.52
CA ARG A 27 10.20 6.05 -9.40
C ARG A 27 11.67 5.68 -9.40
N LYS A 28 12.26 5.45 -8.21
CA LYS A 28 13.66 5.06 -8.06
C LYS A 28 13.95 3.73 -8.74
N LEU A 29 13.11 2.71 -8.54
CA LEU A 29 13.27 1.41 -9.18
C LEU A 29 13.16 1.54 -10.71
N ALA A 30 12.20 2.33 -11.20
CA ALA A 30 12.03 2.55 -12.63
C ALA A 30 13.23 3.29 -13.25
N SER A 31 13.80 4.29 -12.57
CA SER A 31 15.02 4.98 -13.00
C SER A 31 16.19 4.00 -13.12
N LEU A 32 16.44 3.19 -12.10
CA LEU A 32 17.52 2.18 -12.12
C LEU A 32 17.34 1.18 -13.25
N VAL A 33 16.12 0.75 -13.51
CA VAL A 33 15.81 -0.21 -14.58
C VAL A 33 15.92 0.45 -15.97
N ALA A 34 15.58 1.73 -16.08
CA ALA A 34 15.80 2.48 -17.30
C ALA A 34 17.29 2.60 -17.65
N GLU A 35 18.16 2.84 -16.67
CA GLU A 35 19.61 2.84 -16.83
C GLU A 35 20.15 1.48 -17.30
N LEU A 36 19.49 0.38 -16.87
CA LEU A 36 19.80 -0.96 -17.33
C LEU A 36 19.32 -1.26 -18.76
N GLY A 37 18.53 -0.38 -19.37
CA GLY A 37 18.06 -0.50 -20.75
C GLY A 37 16.58 -0.81 -20.94
N SER A 38 15.77 -0.75 -19.86
CA SER A 38 14.32 -0.99 -19.91
C SER A 38 13.51 0.22 -19.45
N PRO A 39 13.48 1.32 -20.22
CA PRO A 39 12.84 2.58 -19.81
C PRO A 39 11.30 2.50 -19.71
N ASP A 40 10.68 1.59 -20.43
CA ASP A 40 9.20 1.43 -20.49
C ASP A 40 8.66 0.46 -19.43
N THR A 41 9.45 0.15 -18.41
CA THR A 41 9.04 -0.76 -17.34
C THR A 41 7.92 -0.14 -16.50
N ARG A 42 6.84 -0.90 -16.35
CA ARG A 42 5.70 -0.54 -15.49
C ARG A 42 5.88 -1.07 -14.08
N THR A 43 5.15 -0.49 -13.14
CA THR A 43 5.11 -0.97 -11.76
C THR A 43 3.69 -1.33 -11.34
N LEU A 44 3.56 -2.30 -10.46
CA LEU A 44 2.35 -2.57 -9.71
C LEU A 44 2.71 -3.00 -8.29
N ALA A 45 1.82 -2.77 -7.35
CA ALA A 45 1.90 -3.40 -6.04
C ALA A 45 0.79 -4.42 -5.85
N THR A 46 0.98 -5.29 -4.87
CA THR A 46 -0.02 -6.24 -4.41
C THR A 46 -0.31 -6.01 -2.94
N TYR A 47 -1.58 -6.06 -2.56
CA TYR A 47 -2.03 -6.11 -1.18
C TYR A 47 -2.49 -7.52 -0.85
N GLY A 48 -2.12 -8.01 0.32
CA GLY A 48 -2.54 -9.31 0.80
C GLY A 48 -2.03 -9.56 2.23
N PHE A 49 -2.59 -10.57 2.84
CA PHE A 49 -2.23 -11.03 4.18
C PHE A 49 -2.36 -12.56 4.24
N THR A 50 -1.69 -13.17 5.20
CA THR A 50 -1.54 -14.64 5.27
C THR A 50 -2.89 -15.37 5.33
N GLU A 51 -3.85 -14.84 6.05
CA GLU A 51 -5.18 -15.44 6.24
C GLU A 51 -6.01 -15.45 4.96
N ALA A 52 -5.79 -14.47 4.06
CA ALA A 52 -6.46 -14.44 2.76
C ALA A 52 -5.96 -15.52 1.81
N LYS A 53 -4.72 -15.99 1.97
CA LYS A 53 -4.04 -16.91 1.03
C LYS A 53 -4.08 -16.42 -0.42
N ALA A 54 -4.26 -15.13 -0.60
CA ALA A 54 -4.37 -14.44 -1.88
C ALA A 54 -3.71 -13.07 -1.77
N ALA A 55 -3.41 -12.48 -2.91
CA ALA A 55 -2.97 -11.11 -3.02
C ALA A 55 -3.72 -10.43 -4.15
N TRP A 56 -4.14 -9.21 -3.92
CA TRP A 56 -4.89 -8.38 -4.87
C TRP A 56 -3.96 -7.38 -5.53
N PRO A 57 -3.78 -7.45 -6.86
CA PRO A 57 -2.88 -6.55 -7.57
C PRO A 57 -3.56 -5.22 -7.91
N GLU A 58 -2.76 -4.18 -8.02
CA GLU A 58 -3.09 -2.98 -8.76
C GLU A 58 -3.03 -3.22 -10.28
N CYS A 59 -3.45 -2.24 -11.09
CA CYS A 59 -3.05 -2.20 -12.49
C CYS A 59 -1.57 -1.85 -12.62
N ALA A 60 -0.90 -2.45 -13.60
CA ALA A 60 0.43 -2.04 -13.97
C ALA A 60 0.38 -0.67 -14.68
N VAL A 61 0.89 0.35 -14.02
CA VAL A 61 0.94 1.72 -14.51
C VAL A 61 2.38 2.19 -14.72
N PRO A 62 2.62 3.20 -15.56
CA PRO A 62 3.88 3.91 -15.57
C PRO A 62 4.27 4.38 -14.17
N PRO A 63 5.56 4.41 -13.82
CA PRO A 63 6.01 4.68 -12.45
C PRO A 63 5.69 6.09 -11.92
N PHE A 64 5.29 7.00 -12.80
CA PHE A 64 4.91 8.38 -12.46
C PHE A 64 3.39 8.57 -12.37
N GLU A 65 2.61 7.55 -12.68
CA GLU A 65 1.16 7.57 -12.57
C GLU A 65 0.70 7.03 -11.21
N GLU A 66 -0.40 7.59 -10.71
CA GLU A 66 -0.99 7.15 -9.46
C GLU A 66 -1.64 5.76 -9.59
N PRO A 67 -1.47 4.90 -8.58
CA PRO A 67 -2.11 3.58 -8.56
C PRO A 67 -3.64 3.68 -8.56
N THR A 68 -4.27 2.74 -9.24
CA THR A 68 -5.75 2.70 -9.35
C THR A 68 -6.46 1.94 -8.24
N GLY A 69 -5.71 1.49 -7.24
CA GLY A 69 -6.18 0.64 -6.15
C GLY A 69 -6.10 -0.86 -6.48
N TYR A 70 -6.28 -1.67 -5.44
CA TYR A 70 -6.13 -3.13 -5.48
C TYR A 70 -7.42 -3.78 -5.94
N HIS A 71 -7.38 -4.52 -7.05
CA HIS A 71 -8.54 -5.24 -7.58
C HIS A 71 -8.89 -6.44 -6.71
N LEU A 72 -10.07 -6.41 -6.11
CA LEU A 72 -10.58 -7.49 -5.29
C LEU A 72 -11.12 -8.64 -6.15
N SER A 73 -11.15 -9.83 -5.56
CA SER A 73 -11.68 -11.06 -6.17
C SER A 73 -12.87 -11.55 -5.33
N PRO A 74 -14.10 -11.04 -5.58
CA PRO A 74 -15.26 -11.36 -4.76
C PRO A 74 -15.63 -12.85 -4.75
N GLU A 75 -15.21 -13.58 -5.78
CA GLU A 75 -15.40 -15.03 -5.89
C GLU A 75 -14.60 -15.84 -4.85
N HIS A 76 -13.50 -15.26 -4.32
CA HIS A 76 -12.65 -15.91 -3.33
C HIS A 76 -12.95 -15.46 -1.91
N GLY A 77 -13.51 -14.28 -1.73
CA GLY A 77 -13.79 -13.75 -0.40
C GLY A 77 -14.49 -12.41 -0.38
N LEU A 78 -15.22 -12.20 0.69
CA LEU A 78 -15.88 -10.93 0.96
C LEU A 78 -14.91 -10.01 1.69
N VAL A 79 -14.75 -8.80 1.16
CA VAL A 79 -14.03 -7.70 1.80
C VAL A 79 -15.05 -6.66 2.24
N GLU A 80 -15.01 -6.29 3.52
CA GLU A 80 -15.81 -5.24 4.13
C GLU A 80 -14.87 -4.13 4.62
N ILE A 81 -15.36 -2.89 4.65
CA ILE A 81 -14.68 -1.79 5.34
C ILE A 81 -15.50 -1.39 6.55
N VAL A 82 -14.87 -1.37 7.71
CA VAL A 82 -15.56 -1.09 8.97
C VAL A 82 -14.86 0.03 9.76
N ASP A 83 -15.62 0.71 10.58
CA ASP A 83 -15.04 1.58 11.61
C ASP A 83 -14.17 0.76 12.56
N SER A 84 -12.92 1.15 12.75
CA SER A 84 -11.95 0.37 13.53
C SER A 84 -12.24 0.32 15.04
N LYS A 85 -13.14 1.17 15.55
CA LYS A 85 -13.55 1.20 16.96
C LYS A 85 -14.84 0.42 17.20
N THR A 86 -15.84 0.64 16.36
CA THR A 86 -17.18 0.04 16.52
C THR A 86 -17.31 -1.31 15.83
N GLY A 87 -16.56 -1.53 14.74
CA GLY A 87 -16.70 -2.72 13.89
C GLY A 87 -17.91 -2.68 12.96
N GLU A 88 -18.64 -1.55 12.93
CA GLU A 88 -19.77 -1.34 12.03
C GLU A 88 -19.29 -1.00 10.62
N PRO A 89 -19.99 -1.44 9.56
CA PRO A 89 -19.69 -1.07 8.19
C PRO A 89 -19.70 0.45 7.99
N VAL A 90 -18.79 0.95 7.17
CA VAL A 90 -18.79 2.35 6.72
C VAL A 90 -19.37 2.45 5.30
N GLU A 91 -19.74 3.65 4.90
CA GLU A 91 -20.20 3.91 3.52
C GLU A 91 -19.08 3.69 2.50
N ASP A 92 -19.44 3.34 1.26
CA ASP A 92 -18.50 3.13 0.17
C ASP A 92 -17.62 4.37 -0.06
N GLY A 93 -16.34 4.15 -0.29
CA GLY A 93 -15.37 5.21 -0.46
C GLY A 93 -14.87 5.85 0.84
N MET A 94 -15.45 5.51 1.98
CA MET A 94 -15.01 6.02 3.28
C MET A 94 -13.85 5.18 3.85
N PRO A 95 -12.89 5.83 4.52
CA PRO A 95 -11.77 5.10 5.15
C PRO A 95 -12.24 4.20 6.28
N GLY A 96 -11.64 3.03 6.38
CA GLY A 96 -11.94 2.10 7.48
C GLY A 96 -11.02 0.89 7.48
N GLU A 97 -11.17 0.06 8.51
CA GLU A 97 -10.42 -1.17 8.66
C GLU A 97 -10.93 -2.25 7.72
N VAL A 98 -9.99 -2.91 7.05
CA VAL A 98 -10.29 -4.03 6.15
C VAL A 98 -10.67 -5.27 6.97
N VAL A 99 -11.83 -5.82 6.67
CA VAL A 99 -12.34 -7.07 7.24
C VAL A 99 -12.54 -8.08 6.12
N TYR A 100 -12.16 -9.32 6.35
CA TYR A 100 -12.17 -10.36 5.34
C TYR A 100 -12.87 -11.63 5.79
N THR A 101 -13.69 -12.19 4.89
CA THR A 101 -14.30 -13.52 5.05
C THR A 101 -14.03 -14.34 3.78
N PRO A 102 -13.20 -15.40 3.83
CA PRO A 102 -12.99 -16.27 2.68
C PRO A 102 -14.25 -17.09 2.38
N LEU A 103 -14.54 -17.28 1.08
CA LEU A 103 -15.69 -18.06 0.61
C LEU A 103 -15.31 -19.49 0.19
N ASP A 104 -14.06 -19.69 -0.22
CA ASP A 104 -13.56 -20.98 -0.74
C ASP A 104 -12.43 -21.58 0.12
N ALA A 105 -12.14 -21.01 1.28
CA ALA A 105 -11.03 -21.45 2.11
C ALA A 105 -11.22 -22.85 2.67
N ARG A 106 -10.17 -23.67 2.56
CA ARG A 106 -10.03 -24.96 3.22
C ARG A 106 -8.88 -24.90 4.22
N GLY A 107 -9.07 -25.48 5.38
CA GLY A 107 -8.11 -25.46 6.49
C GLY A 107 -8.38 -24.31 7.46
N THR A 108 -7.59 -23.25 7.48
CA THR A 108 -7.85 -22.09 8.33
C THR A 108 -9.05 -21.30 7.79
N ILE A 109 -10.18 -21.42 8.46
CA ILE A 109 -11.40 -20.67 8.13
C ILE A 109 -11.52 -19.54 9.14
N VAL A 110 -11.55 -18.33 8.65
CA VAL A 110 -11.82 -17.12 9.45
C VAL A 110 -13.14 -16.52 8.96
N MET A 111 -13.85 -15.86 9.87
CA MET A 111 -15.09 -15.15 9.55
C MET A 111 -14.99 -13.74 10.09
N ARG A 112 -15.24 -12.76 9.24
CA ARG A 112 -15.08 -11.33 9.54
C ARG A 112 -13.73 -11.06 10.24
N TYR A 113 -12.66 -11.57 9.64
CA TYR A 113 -11.31 -11.39 10.15
C TYR A 113 -10.89 -9.92 10.02
N ARG A 114 -10.61 -9.30 11.14
CA ARG A 114 -10.11 -7.93 11.20
C ARG A 114 -8.61 -7.94 10.95
N THR A 115 -8.18 -7.39 9.82
CA THR A 115 -6.78 -7.46 9.38
C THR A 115 -5.86 -6.54 10.19
N GLY A 116 -6.42 -5.50 10.81
CA GLY A 116 -5.65 -4.41 11.39
C GLY A 116 -5.10 -3.44 10.33
N ASP A 117 -5.46 -3.62 9.07
CA ASP A 117 -5.11 -2.72 7.97
C ASP A 117 -6.23 -1.72 7.72
N LEU A 118 -5.87 -0.48 7.47
CA LEU A 118 -6.77 0.62 7.17
C LEU A 118 -6.66 0.97 5.69
N ALA A 119 -7.78 0.88 4.97
CA ALA A 119 -7.89 1.38 3.60
C ALA A 119 -8.36 2.85 3.64
N GLU A 120 -7.51 3.78 3.22
CA GLU A 120 -7.79 5.22 3.37
C GLU A 120 -8.85 5.73 2.37
N GLY A 121 -9.01 5.06 1.23
CA GLY A 121 -10.00 5.37 0.22
C GLY A 121 -11.19 4.40 0.18
N GLY A 122 -11.28 3.46 1.15
CA GLY A 122 -12.37 2.49 1.20
C GLY A 122 -12.46 1.57 -0.01
N ILE A 123 -13.70 1.16 -0.36
CA ILE A 123 -13.99 0.34 -1.55
C ILE A 123 -14.65 1.23 -2.61
N SER A 124 -14.21 1.07 -3.87
CA SER A 124 -14.87 1.62 -5.04
C SER A 124 -15.41 0.50 -5.91
N TRP A 125 -16.66 0.67 -6.34
CA TRP A 125 -17.37 -0.19 -7.30
C TRP A 125 -17.33 0.37 -8.73
N GLU A 126 -16.68 1.50 -8.93
CA GLU A 126 -16.53 2.10 -10.23
C GLU A 126 -15.61 1.28 -11.14
N ARG A 127 -15.87 1.41 -12.45
CA ARG A 127 -15.00 0.82 -13.46
C ARG A 127 -13.57 1.37 -13.33
N CYS A 128 -12.59 0.47 -13.34
CA CYS A 128 -11.19 0.88 -13.31
C CYS A 128 -10.82 1.72 -14.55
N PRO A 129 -10.24 2.90 -14.40
CA PRO A 129 -9.91 3.77 -15.53
C PRO A 129 -8.77 3.22 -16.40
N VAL A 130 -7.96 2.29 -15.90
CA VAL A 130 -6.81 1.72 -16.63
C VAL A 130 -7.20 0.43 -17.35
N CYS A 131 -7.72 -0.58 -16.65
CA CYS A 131 -8.01 -1.88 -17.26
C CYS A 131 -9.47 -2.07 -17.64
N MET A 132 -10.34 -1.09 -17.36
CA MET A 132 -11.78 -1.07 -17.67
C MET A 132 -12.59 -2.21 -17.02
N ARG A 133 -12.01 -2.95 -16.09
CA ARG A 133 -12.73 -3.98 -15.32
C ARG A 133 -13.67 -3.35 -14.31
N THR A 134 -14.76 -4.05 -14.03
CA THR A 134 -15.79 -3.66 -13.04
C THR A 134 -15.61 -4.34 -11.69
N LEU A 135 -14.45 -4.96 -11.44
CA LEU A 135 -14.11 -5.53 -10.15
C LEU A 135 -14.00 -4.42 -9.09
N PRO A 136 -14.51 -4.63 -7.89
CA PRO A 136 -14.32 -3.68 -6.79
C PRO A 136 -12.83 -3.53 -6.47
N ARG A 137 -12.46 -2.33 -6.01
CA ARG A 137 -11.07 -1.99 -5.70
C ARG A 137 -10.96 -1.36 -4.33
N LEU A 138 -9.96 -1.75 -3.56
CA LEU A 138 -9.51 -1.00 -2.39
C LEU A 138 -8.73 0.21 -2.87
N LEU A 139 -9.16 1.39 -2.47
CA LEU A 139 -8.56 2.66 -2.87
C LEU A 139 -7.69 3.27 -1.76
N GLY A 140 -6.81 4.14 -2.19
CA GLY A 140 -5.94 4.89 -1.31
C GLY A 140 -4.80 4.04 -0.74
N ARG A 141 -4.12 4.61 0.24
CA ARG A 141 -3.03 3.92 0.95
C ARG A 141 -3.60 2.85 1.88
N ILE A 142 -2.86 1.77 2.02
CA ILE A 142 -3.09 0.80 3.09
C ILE A 142 -2.07 1.07 4.21
N SER A 143 -2.58 1.31 5.42
CA SER A 143 -1.77 1.58 6.61
C SER A 143 -2.21 0.69 7.77
N ARG A 144 -1.36 0.52 8.79
CA ARG A 144 -1.75 -0.24 9.98
C ARG A 144 -2.57 0.63 10.96
N VAL A 145 -3.65 0.09 11.49
CA VAL A 145 -4.44 0.74 12.57
C VAL A 145 -3.53 1.08 13.77
N SER A 146 -2.57 0.20 14.09
CA SER A 146 -1.60 0.42 15.16
C SER A 146 -0.64 1.58 14.89
N GLU A 147 -0.23 1.77 13.64
CA GLU A 147 0.63 2.90 13.23
C GLU A 147 -0.13 4.22 13.39
N LYS A 148 -1.38 4.28 12.90
CA LYS A 148 -2.22 5.47 13.04
C LYS A 148 -2.47 5.85 14.49
N ARG A 149 -2.63 4.88 15.39
CA ARG A 149 -2.74 5.13 16.84
C ARG A 149 -1.44 5.66 17.44
N ARG A 150 -0.28 5.14 17.04
CA ARG A 150 1.03 5.67 17.47
C ARG A 150 1.25 7.10 16.99
N MET A 151 0.96 7.37 15.72
CA MET A 151 1.13 8.72 15.12
C MET A 151 0.21 9.77 15.75
N GLN A 152 -1.00 9.40 16.22
CA GLN A 152 -1.89 10.31 16.93
C GLN A 152 -1.42 10.64 18.36
N LEU A 153 -0.51 9.85 18.93
CA LEU A 153 -0.02 10.02 20.30
C LEU A 153 1.27 10.84 20.39
N ASP A 154 2.02 10.98 19.30
CA ASP A 154 3.30 11.68 19.31
C ASP A 154 3.15 13.15 18.92
N LYS A 155 2.69 13.96 19.89
CA LYS A 155 2.91 15.41 19.84
C LYS A 155 4.38 15.67 20.15
N LEU A 156 5.19 15.88 19.13
CA LEU A 156 6.55 16.42 19.32
C LEU A 156 6.46 17.88 19.77
N LYS A 157 6.73 18.14 21.04
CA LYS A 157 6.71 19.49 21.65
C LYS A 157 5.44 20.30 21.34
N GLY A 158 4.27 19.65 21.35
CA GLY A 158 2.99 20.32 21.10
C GLY A 158 2.58 20.49 19.64
N SER A 159 3.42 20.10 18.69
CA SER A 159 3.11 20.10 17.26
C SER A 159 2.72 18.70 16.78
N LEU A 160 1.63 18.59 16.03
CA LEU A 160 1.28 17.37 15.28
C LEU A 160 2.24 17.24 14.10
N VAL A 161 3.03 16.19 14.08
CA VAL A 161 3.87 15.84 12.92
C VAL A 161 3.19 14.73 12.18
N ASP A 162 2.87 14.95 10.91
CA ASP A 162 2.42 13.89 10.03
C ASP A 162 3.64 13.12 9.48
N PHE A 163 3.89 11.95 10.07
CA PHE A 163 5.00 11.11 9.65
C PHE A 163 4.83 10.56 8.22
N ASN A 164 3.59 10.51 7.69
CA ASN A 164 3.38 10.09 6.30
C ASN A 164 3.82 11.19 5.31
N GLU A 165 3.57 12.47 5.64
CA GLU A 165 4.13 13.58 4.85
C GLU A 165 5.66 13.56 4.89
N LEU A 166 6.24 13.30 6.06
CA LEU A 166 7.69 13.19 6.20
C LEU A 166 8.26 12.03 5.39
N GLU A 167 7.59 10.88 5.37
CA GLU A 167 7.95 9.72 4.55
C GLU A 167 7.96 10.08 3.06
N VAL A 168 6.92 10.74 2.58
CA VAL A 168 6.84 11.19 1.17
C VAL A 168 7.98 12.16 0.84
N ILE A 169 8.25 13.12 1.72
CA ILE A 169 9.32 14.10 1.50
C ILE A 169 10.69 13.42 1.47
N LEU A 170 10.96 12.51 2.41
CA LEU A 170 12.25 11.82 2.49
C LEU A 170 12.49 10.85 1.33
N ASP A 171 11.43 10.22 0.83
CA ASP A 171 11.51 9.35 -0.34
C ASP A 171 11.79 10.11 -1.65
N ASP A 172 11.39 11.39 -1.72
CA ASP A 172 11.62 12.25 -2.90
C ASP A 172 12.99 12.99 -2.87
N VAL A 173 13.75 12.90 -1.76
CA VAL A 173 15.05 13.58 -1.67
C VAL A 173 16.12 12.82 -2.49
N GLU A 174 16.69 13.50 -3.48
CA GLU A 174 17.82 12.96 -4.25
C GLU A 174 19.02 12.63 -3.35
N GLY A 175 19.62 11.48 -3.57
CA GLY A 175 20.82 11.05 -2.86
C GLY A 175 20.56 10.25 -1.58
N ILE A 176 19.32 10.17 -1.10
CA ILE A 176 18.94 9.30 0.03
C ILE A 176 18.63 7.90 -0.51
N GLY A 177 19.45 6.91 -0.13
CA GLY A 177 19.26 5.51 -0.52
C GLY A 177 18.26 4.77 0.35
N ALA A 178 18.35 4.97 1.65
CA ALA A 178 17.45 4.46 2.67
C ALA A 178 17.54 5.38 3.89
N TRP A 179 16.42 5.49 4.61
CA TRP A 179 16.36 6.32 5.82
C TRP A 179 15.59 5.59 6.92
N GLN A 180 15.85 6.00 8.15
CA GLN A 180 15.17 5.54 9.34
C GLN A 180 14.94 6.73 10.27
N LEU A 181 13.70 6.91 10.72
CA LEU A 181 13.35 7.90 11.72
C LEU A 181 13.33 7.26 13.10
N GLU A 182 14.16 7.76 14.01
CA GLU A 182 14.19 7.33 15.39
C GLU A 182 13.73 8.46 16.32
N LEU A 183 12.64 8.23 17.03
CA LEU A 183 12.14 9.16 18.06
C LEU A 183 12.70 8.76 19.41
N ARG A 184 13.51 9.62 20.01
CA ARG A 184 14.06 9.42 21.35
C ARG A 184 13.49 10.46 22.31
N LYS A 185 13.01 10.03 23.46
CA LYS A 185 12.78 10.93 24.59
C LYS A 185 14.14 11.38 25.13
N VAL A 186 14.40 12.67 25.06
CA VAL A 186 15.57 13.29 25.68
C VAL A 186 15.07 13.98 26.95
N ASN A 187 15.40 13.41 28.09
CA ASN A 187 14.96 13.80 29.44
C ASN A 187 13.46 13.61 29.68
N ASP A 188 13.10 13.10 30.88
CA ASP A 188 11.73 12.86 31.34
C ASP A 188 10.90 14.17 31.47
N ASP A 189 10.79 14.92 30.40
CA ASP A 189 9.91 16.07 30.31
C ASP A 189 8.55 15.59 29.81
N PRO A 190 7.45 15.83 30.56
CA PRO A 190 6.11 15.31 30.31
C PRO A 190 5.49 15.80 29.01
#